data_a2f6626a01bfd8eac76c2893e52c278c
#
_entry.id   a2f6626a01bfd8eac76c2893e52c278c
#
_cell.length_a   1.000
_cell.length_b   1.000
_cell.length_c   1.000
_cell.angle_alpha   90.00
_cell.angle_beta   90.00
_cell.angle_gamma   90.00
#
_symmetry.space_group_name_H-M   'P 1'
#
loop_
_entity.id
_entity.type
_entity.pdbx_description
1 polymer ?
#
loop_
_entity_poly.entity_id
_entity_poly.type
_entity_poly.pdbx_seq_one_letter_code
_entity_poly.pdbx_strand_id
1 'polypeptide(L)'
;MRRVVITGTGMVSPLGCGTEITWQRLLAGQNGARLVTEFEVEDLPAKIACRIPVGDGTDGTFNADQWMEPKEQRKIDPYILYGVAAADMALADAGWHPETDEDQIMTGVLIGSGIGGLEGIVEAGYTLRDKGPRRISPFFIPGRLINLVSGQVSIKHKLRGPNHAVVTACSTGAHAIGDAARLIMFGDADVMVAGGAESPVCRIGLAGFAACKALSTQHNDNPEKASRPYDRDRDGFVMGEGAGIVVLEELEHAKARGAKIYAEVVGYGLSGDAFHITAPSEDGEGAQRCMTMALKRAGLSPSDIDYINAHGTSTMADTIELGAVERLVGNAASKISMSSTKSAIGHLLGAAGAVEAIFATLAIRDNIVPPTLNLDNPDVETTIDLVPHTARKRDVNVALSNSFGFGGTNASLVLKRYDA
;
A
#
# COMPACT_ATOMS: atom_id res chain seq x y z
N MET A 1 -19.82 -17.05 7.90
CA MET A 1 -18.37 -16.87 7.75
C MET A 1 -17.85 -16.20 9.00
N ARG A 2 -16.62 -16.52 9.40
CA ARG A 2 -15.95 -15.85 10.54
C ARG A 2 -15.72 -14.38 10.19
N ARG A 3 -15.85 -13.50 11.18
CA ARG A 3 -15.60 -12.06 11.02
C ARG A 3 -14.10 -11.76 11.20
N VAL A 4 -13.58 -10.80 10.47
CA VAL A 4 -12.15 -10.47 10.46
C VAL A 4 -11.95 -9.00 10.82
N VAL A 5 -11.09 -8.75 11.79
CA VAL A 5 -10.77 -7.41 12.29
C VAL A 5 -9.29 -7.10 12.14
N ILE A 6 -8.96 -5.80 12.09
CA ILE A 6 -7.58 -5.31 12.11
C ILE A 6 -7.24 -4.98 13.57
N THR A 7 -6.23 -5.67 14.11
CA THR A 7 -5.78 -5.49 15.50
C THR A 7 -4.42 -4.79 15.61
N GLY A 8 -3.65 -4.75 14.52
CA GLY A 8 -2.35 -4.06 14.51
C GLY A 8 -2.00 -3.51 13.14
N THR A 9 -1.18 -2.46 13.15
CA THR A 9 -0.71 -1.77 11.95
C THR A 9 0.78 -1.44 12.07
N GLY A 10 1.50 -1.55 10.96
CA GLY A 10 2.91 -1.14 10.88
C GLY A 10 3.22 -0.56 9.51
N MET A 11 4.05 0.47 9.49
CA MET A 11 4.29 1.23 8.27
C MET A 11 5.71 1.78 8.19
N VAL A 12 6.29 1.67 7.00
CA VAL A 12 7.49 2.39 6.56
C VAL A 12 7.10 3.15 5.30
N SER A 13 7.23 4.47 5.31
CA SER A 13 6.74 5.33 4.23
C SER A 13 7.65 6.52 3.96
N PRO A 14 7.46 7.26 2.85
CA PRO A 14 8.19 8.50 2.57
C PRO A 14 7.96 9.61 3.60
N LEU A 15 6.91 9.53 4.39
CA LEU A 15 6.64 10.46 5.50
C LEU A 15 7.23 9.98 6.84
N GLY A 16 7.75 8.76 6.91
CA GLY A 16 8.41 8.26 8.11
C GLY A 16 8.27 6.77 8.35
N CYS A 17 9.05 6.30 9.32
CA CYS A 17 9.00 4.95 9.88
C CYS A 17 8.09 4.94 11.11
N GLY A 18 6.97 4.27 11.03
CA GLY A 18 5.94 4.20 12.06
C GLY A 18 4.57 4.71 11.59
N THR A 19 3.51 4.03 12.02
CA THR A 19 2.14 4.33 11.58
C THR A 19 1.68 5.72 12.06
N GLU A 20 1.84 6.03 13.34
CA GLU A 20 1.34 7.29 13.91
C GLU A 20 2.08 8.51 13.36
N ILE A 21 3.41 8.46 13.25
CA ILE A 21 4.17 9.59 12.72
C ILE A 21 3.84 9.85 11.24
N THR A 22 3.69 8.77 10.45
CA THR A 22 3.26 8.89 9.06
C THR A 22 1.86 9.50 8.97
N TRP A 23 0.93 9.05 9.80
CA TRP A 23 -0.44 9.56 9.82
C TRP A 23 -0.50 11.05 10.17
N GLN A 24 0.18 11.45 11.24
CA GLN A 24 0.23 12.86 11.65
C GLN A 24 0.82 13.77 10.58
N ARG A 25 1.90 13.33 9.92
CA ARG A 25 2.55 14.09 8.83
C ARG A 25 1.64 14.16 7.60
N LEU A 26 0.94 13.09 7.27
CA LEU A 26 -0.05 13.07 6.20
C LEU A 26 -1.18 14.08 6.45
N LEU A 27 -1.76 14.06 7.65
CA LEU A 27 -2.82 15.01 8.03
C LEU A 27 -2.34 16.46 8.06
N ALA A 28 -1.07 16.68 8.40
CA ALA A 28 -0.43 18.00 8.34
C ALA A 28 -0.11 18.48 6.91
N GLY A 29 -0.39 17.67 5.88
CA GLY A 29 -0.13 18.01 4.49
C GLY A 29 1.36 18.00 4.13
N GLN A 30 2.19 17.25 4.87
CA GLN A 30 3.60 17.07 4.47
C GLN A 30 3.71 16.25 3.20
N ASN A 31 4.75 16.54 2.41
CA ASN A 31 5.01 15.89 1.13
C ASN A 31 6.38 15.20 1.16
N GLY A 32 6.43 13.94 0.70
CA GLY A 32 7.64 13.13 0.68
C GLY A 32 8.41 13.16 -0.65
N ALA A 33 7.90 13.86 -1.67
CA ALA A 33 8.53 13.92 -2.97
C ALA A 33 9.78 14.83 -2.93
N ARG A 34 10.89 14.33 -3.48
CA ARG A 34 12.17 15.06 -3.55
C ARG A 34 12.99 14.64 -4.77
N LEU A 35 13.99 15.44 -5.11
CA LEU A 35 15.01 15.03 -6.08
C LEU A 35 15.75 13.78 -5.55
N VAL A 36 15.99 12.84 -6.45
CA VAL A 36 16.83 11.68 -6.17
C VAL A 36 18.28 12.10 -6.24
N THR A 37 19.03 11.88 -5.17
CA THR A 37 20.45 12.23 -5.02
C THR A 37 21.33 11.03 -4.73
N GLU A 38 20.75 9.88 -4.50
CA GLU A 38 21.44 8.66 -4.06
C GLU A 38 22.08 7.89 -5.22
N PHE A 39 21.68 8.21 -6.45
CA PHE A 39 22.26 7.67 -7.68
C PHE A 39 22.09 8.68 -8.84
N GLU A 40 22.83 8.48 -9.93
CA GLU A 40 22.79 9.36 -11.08
C GLU A 40 21.43 9.33 -11.80
N VAL A 41 20.82 10.52 -12.00
CA VAL A 41 19.52 10.69 -12.67
C VAL A 41 19.56 11.75 -13.78
N GLU A 42 20.75 12.31 -14.10
CA GLU A 42 20.89 13.43 -15.02
C GLU A 42 20.34 13.13 -16.43
N ASP A 43 20.52 11.91 -16.89
CA ASP A 43 20.05 11.40 -18.18
C ASP A 43 18.64 10.79 -18.14
N LEU A 44 17.99 10.79 -16.98
CA LEU A 44 16.62 10.27 -16.83
C LEU A 44 15.57 11.37 -17.02
N PRO A 45 14.43 11.10 -17.68
CA PRO A 45 13.34 12.06 -17.80
C PRO A 45 12.71 12.43 -16.47
N ALA A 46 12.52 11.44 -15.57
CA ALA A 46 12.03 11.64 -14.21
C ALA A 46 13.19 11.57 -13.22
N LYS A 47 13.36 12.62 -12.41
CA LYS A 47 14.48 12.77 -11.47
C LYS A 47 14.04 12.82 -10.01
N ILE A 48 12.75 12.58 -9.77
CA ILE A 48 12.10 12.74 -8.48
C ILE A 48 11.48 11.43 -8.00
N ALA A 49 11.43 11.24 -6.68
CA ALA A 49 10.78 10.11 -6.05
C ALA A 49 10.37 10.45 -4.60
N CYS A 50 9.46 9.66 -4.06
CA CYS A 50 9.11 9.65 -2.64
C CYS A 50 9.86 8.52 -1.95
N ARG A 51 11.05 8.83 -1.42
CA ARG A 51 11.90 7.86 -0.72
C ARG A 51 11.71 7.90 0.79
N ILE A 52 11.94 6.76 1.42
CA ILE A 52 11.95 6.64 2.88
C ILE A 52 13.04 7.54 3.46
N PRO A 53 12.75 8.35 4.50
CA PRO A 53 13.76 9.10 5.21
C PRO A 53 14.63 8.15 6.05
N VAL A 54 15.91 8.03 5.69
CA VAL A 54 16.88 7.18 6.39
C VAL A 54 17.67 8.03 7.39
N GLY A 55 17.91 7.47 8.59
CA GLY A 55 18.65 8.15 9.65
C GLY A 55 18.96 7.23 10.83
N ASP A 56 19.05 7.80 12.01
CA ASP A 56 19.39 7.09 13.26
C ASP A 56 18.17 6.44 13.95
N GLY A 57 16.97 6.57 13.40
CA GLY A 57 15.71 6.07 13.96
C GLY A 57 14.98 7.08 14.83
N THR A 58 15.51 8.28 14.98
CA THR A 58 14.80 9.38 15.64
C THR A 58 13.92 10.13 14.65
N ASP A 59 12.91 10.84 15.15
CA ASP A 59 11.97 11.65 14.35
C ASP A 59 11.40 10.90 13.13
N GLY A 60 11.13 9.61 13.27
CA GLY A 60 10.55 8.79 12.21
C GLY A 60 11.48 8.48 11.05
N THR A 61 12.78 8.68 11.18
CA THR A 61 13.75 8.17 10.21
C THR A 61 13.88 6.65 10.31
N PHE A 62 14.13 6.01 9.18
CA PHE A 62 14.35 4.56 9.13
C PHE A 62 15.80 4.24 9.45
N ASN A 63 16.02 3.45 10.50
CA ASN A 63 17.31 2.89 10.83
C ASN A 63 17.27 1.35 10.68
N ALA A 64 17.94 0.83 9.67
CA ALA A 64 17.93 -0.60 9.34
C ALA A 64 18.42 -1.48 10.52
N ASP A 65 19.38 -1.00 11.31
CA ASP A 65 19.98 -1.75 12.41
C ASP A 65 19.00 -1.99 13.58
N GLN A 66 17.91 -1.22 13.67
CA GLN A 66 16.86 -1.46 14.66
C GLN A 66 16.00 -2.69 14.33
N TRP A 67 15.95 -3.11 13.06
CA TRP A 67 15.06 -4.14 12.59
C TRP A 67 15.75 -5.46 12.23
N MET A 68 17.02 -5.35 11.80
CA MET A 68 17.78 -6.51 11.34
C MET A 68 19.29 -6.31 11.55
N GLU A 69 19.98 -7.36 11.98
CA GLU A 69 21.43 -7.37 12.11
C GLU A 69 22.12 -6.98 10.78
N PRO A 70 23.17 -6.13 10.76
CA PRO A 70 23.84 -5.66 9.54
C PRO A 70 24.34 -6.79 8.64
N LYS A 71 24.68 -7.95 9.21
CA LYS A 71 25.10 -9.13 8.46
C LYS A 71 23.94 -9.72 7.66
N GLU A 72 22.75 -9.73 8.22
CA GLU A 72 21.55 -10.25 7.55
C GLU A 72 21.01 -9.27 6.50
N GLN A 73 21.08 -7.95 6.75
CA GLN A 73 20.69 -6.91 5.79
C GLN A 73 21.39 -7.08 4.44
N ARG A 74 22.67 -7.48 4.43
CA ARG A 74 23.47 -7.69 3.20
C ARG A 74 23.00 -8.88 2.35
N LYS A 75 22.14 -9.73 2.88
CA LYS A 75 21.64 -10.94 2.20
C LYS A 75 20.32 -10.71 1.47
N ILE A 76 19.64 -9.61 1.76
CA ILE A 76 18.28 -9.33 1.29
C ILE A 76 18.22 -7.99 0.54
N ASP A 77 17.18 -7.85 -0.27
CA ASP A 77 16.84 -6.58 -0.91
C ASP A 77 16.11 -5.64 0.06
N PRO A 78 16.20 -4.32 -0.09
CA PRO A 78 15.57 -3.36 0.81
C PRO A 78 14.07 -3.55 1.03
N TYR A 79 13.30 -3.97 0.01
CA TYR A 79 11.86 -4.18 0.19
C TYR A 79 11.55 -5.26 1.24
N ILE A 80 12.40 -6.30 1.37
CA ILE A 80 12.25 -7.33 2.40
C ILE A 80 12.46 -6.71 3.79
N LEU A 81 13.48 -5.87 3.93
CA LEU A 81 13.76 -5.19 5.20
C LEU A 81 12.61 -4.26 5.61
N TYR A 82 12.06 -3.50 4.66
CA TYR A 82 10.90 -2.63 4.92
C TYR A 82 9.68 -3.45 5.37
N GLY A 83 9.41 -4.57 4.70
CA GLY A 83 8.33 -5.48 5.07
C GLY A 83 8.51 -6.11 6.45
N VAL A 84 9.74 -6.53 6.80
CA VAL A 84 10.06 -7.06 8.13
C VAL A 84 9.87 -6.00 9.21
N ALA A 85 10.38 -4.77 8.99
CA ALA A 85 10.21 -3.66 9.93
C ALA A 85 8.74 -3.32 10.16
N ALA A 86 7.95 -3.24 9.10
CA ALA A 86 6.52 -2.97 9.19
C ALA A 86 5.77 -4.13 9.88
N ALA A 87 6.17 -5.38 9.65
CA ALA A 87 5.57 -6.55 10.32
C ALA A 87 5.89 -6.56 11.82
N ASP A 88 7.12 -6.24 12.21
CA ASP A 88 7.50 -6.10 13.62
C ASP A 88 6.64 -5.05 14.33
N MET A 89 6.46 -3.89 13.70
CA MET A 89 5.60 -2.83 14.23
C MET A 89 4.14 -3.27 14.34
N ALA A 90 3.61 -3.95 13.31
CA ALA A 90 2.22 -4.40 13.30
C ALA A 90 1.93 -5.45 14.38
N LEU A 91 2.83 -6.42 14.56
CA LEU A 91 2.72 -7.43 15.60
C LEU A 91 2.82 -6.83 17.02
N ALA A 92 3.75 -5.89 17.21
CA ALA A 92 3.89 -5.15 18.46
C ALA A 92 2.63 -4.31 18.77
N ASP A 93 2.08 -3.61 17.77
CA ASP A 93 0.84 -2.82 17.89
C ASP A 93 -0.38 -3.70 18.19
N ALA A 94 -0.44 -4.90 17.60
CA ALA A 94 -1.48 -5.89 17.89
C ALA A 94 -1.32 -6.53 19.29
N GLY A 95 -0.15 -6.41 19.91
CA GLY A 95 0.18 -7.17 21.12
C GLY A 95 0.11 -8.68 20.87
N TRP A 96 0.46 -9.14 19.64
CA TRP A 96 0.39 -10.54 19.26
C TRP A 96 1.77 -11.17 19.17
N HIS A 97 2.03 -12.10 20.10
CA HIS A 97 3.27 -12.86 20.20
C HIS A 97 2.88 -14.33 20.44
N PRO A 98 2.73 -15.18 19.39
CA PRO A 98 2.29 -16.56 19.55
C PRO A 98 3.31 -17.37 20.32
N GLU A 99 2.92 -17.85 21.50
CA GLU A 99 3.81 -18.63 22.41
C GLU A 99 3.54 -20.12 22.30
N THR A 100 2.30 -20.53 22.06
CA THR A 100 1.93 -21.95 21.94
C THR A 100 2.13 -22.46 20.53
N ASP A 101 2.29 -23.77 20.39
CA ASP A 101 2.36 -24.45 19.08
C ASP A 101 1.09 -24.19 18.26
N GLU A 102 -0.07 -24.15 18.89
CA GLU A 102 -1.36 -23.91 18.25
C GLU A 102 -1.44 -22.47 17.71
N ASP A 103 -1.10 -21.46 18.51
CA ASP A 103 -1.05 -20.07 18.07
C ASP A 103 -0.11 -19.86 16.89
N GLN A 104 1.08 -20.52 16.93
CA GLN A 104 2.05 -20.46 15.84
C GLN A 104 1.52 -21.09 14.56
N ILE A 105 0.84 -22.24 14.65
CA ILE A 105 0.25 -22.94 13.49
C ILE A 105 -0.94 -22.18 12.93
N MET A 106 -1.73 -21.51 13.77
CA MET A 106 -2.88 -20.72 13.34
C MET A 106 -2.54 -19.26 13.02
N THR A 107 -1.25 -18.88 13.02
CA THR A 107 -0.80 -17.56 12.58
C THR A 107 -0.02 -17.67 11.26
N GLY A 108 -0.55 -17.06 10.21
CA GLY A 108 0.06 -17.06 8.87
C GLY A 108 0.62 -15.71 8.45
N VAL A 109 1.28 -15.69 7.29
CA VAL A 109 1.89 -14.49 6.69
C VAL A 109 1.57 -14.43 5.19
N LEU A 110 1.06 -13.29 4.72
CA LEU A 110 0.78 -13.04 3.32
C LEU A 110 1.19 -11.61 2.97
N ILE A 111 2.44 -11.43 2.55
CA ILE A 111 3.01 -10.13 2.19
C ILE A 111 3.50 -10.21 0.73
N GLY A 112 2.98 -9.31 -0.10
CA GLY A 112 3.34 -9.24 -1.52
C GLY A 112 4.30 -8.10 -1.85
N SER A 113 4.81 -8.13 -3.07
CA SER A 113 5.55 -7.04 -3.71
C SER A 113 5.22 -7.06 -5.20
N GLY A 114 5.14 -5.90 -5.84
CA GLY A 114 4.82 -5.82 -7.27
C GLY A 114 5.99 -6.24 -8.16
N ILE A 115 7.22 -5.90 -7.77
CA ILE A 115 8.43 -6.14 -8.58
C ILE A 115 9.48 -6.97 -7.82
N GLY A 116 9.53 -6.85 -6.49
CA GLY A 116 10.54 -7.53 -5.68
C GLY A 116 11.92 -6.88 -5.79
N GLY A 117 12.98 -7.70 -5.75
CA GLY A 117 14.37 -7.26 -5.69
C GLY A 117 14.95 -6.76 -7.00
N LEU A 118 14.35 -5.74 -7.62
CA LEU A 118 14.71 -5.21 -8.94
C LEU A 118 16.15 -4.75 -9.03
N GLU A 119 16.61 -3.91 -8.10
CA GLU A 119 17.96 -3.36 -8.09
C GLU A 119 18.99 -4.46 -7.93
N GLY A 120 18.82 -5.36 -6.98
CA GLY A 120 19.75 -6.44 -6.73
C GLY A 120 19.82 -7.48 -7.87
N ILE A 121 18.76 -7.63 -8.66
CA ILE A 121 18.78 -8.45 -9.89
C ILE A 121 19.69 -7.81 -10.94
N VAL A 122 19.58 -6.49 -11.13
CA VAL A 122 20.41 -5.76 -12.10
C VAL A 122 21.88 -5.76 -11.69
N GLU A 123 22.18 -5.53 -10.42
CA GLU A 123 23.54 -5.57 -9.87
C GLU A 123 24.19 -6.98 -10.01
N ALA A 124 23.40 -8.01 -9.76
CA ALA A 124 23.85 -9.39 -9.98
C ALA A 124 24.13 -9.66 -11.46
N GLY A 125 23.31 -9.10 -12.38
CA GLY A 125 23.56 -9.15 -13.82
C GLY A 125 24.90 -8.52 -14.20
N TYR A 126 25.22 -7.34 -13.67
CA TYR A 126 26.53 -6.71 -13.88
C TYR A 126 27.67 -7.52 -13.28
N THR A 127 27.49 -8.06 -12.08
CA THR A 127 28.48 -8.94 -11.45
C THR A 127 28.75 -10.20 -12.29
N LEU A 128 27.71 -10.82 -12.81
CA LEU A 128 27.84 -12.01 -13.68
C LEU A 128 28.60 -11.68 -14.95
N ARG A 129 28.28 -10.56 -15.60
CA ARG A 129 28.93 -10.12 -16.85
C ARG A 129 30.39 -9.78 -16.64
N ASP A 130 30.71 -9.00 -15.59
CA ASP A 130 32.02 -8.38 -15.43
C ASP A 130 32.99 -9.24 -14.61
N LYS A 131 32.48 -10.09 -13.70
CA LYS A 131 33.28 -10.87 -12.74
C LYS A 131 33.06 -12.39 -12.82
N GLY A 132 32.06 -12.82 -13.62
CA GLY A 132 31.74 -14.23 -13.84
C GLY A 132 30.91 -14.90 -12.72
N PRO A 133 30.44 -16.13 -12.97
CA PRO A 133 29.43 -16.80 -12.12
C PRO A 133 29.91 -17.11 -10.70
N ARG A 134 31.23 -17.28 -10.49
CA ARG A 134 31.79 -17.57 -9.16
C ARG A 134 31.67 -16.39 -8.18
N ARG A 135 31.30 -15.21 -8.66
CA ARG A 135 31.13 -13.99 -7.85
C ARG A 135 29.68 -13.71 -7.50
N ILE A 136 28.74 -14.47 -7.98
CA ILE A 136 27.33 -14.36 -7.60
C ILE A 136 27.17 -14.79 -6.13
N SER A 137 26.47 -13.98 -5.35
CA SER A 137 26.19 -14.28 -3.94
C SER A 137 25.32 -15.54 -3.80
N PRO A 138 25.59 -16.44 -2.85
CA PRO A 138 24.68 -17.55 -2.54
C PRO A 138 23.31 -17.07 -2.03
N PHE A 139 23.21 -15.83 -1.59
CA PHE A 139 21.96 -15.19 -1.15
C PHE A 139 21.23 -14.47 -2.27
N PHE A 140 21.75 -14.51 -3.52
CA PHE A 140 21.11 -13.80 -4.64
C PHE A 140 19.65 -14.22 -4.83
N ILE A 141 19.37 -15.50 -4.96
CA ILE A 141 17.99 -15.98 -5.13
C ILE A 141 17.13 -15.71 -3.89
N PRO A 142 17.49 -16.21 -2.67
CA PRO A 142 16.63 -16.01 -1.50
C PRO A 142 16.49 -14.53 -1.07
N GLY A 143 17.40 -13.67 -1.45
CA GLY A 143 17.32 -12.24 -1.16
C GLY A 143 16.48 -11.43 -2.17
N ARG A 144 15.93 -12.03 -3.22
CA ARG A 144 15.19 -11.32 -4.29
C ARG A 144 13.79 -11.86 -4.56
N LEU A 145 13.49 -13.09 -4.14
CA LEU A 145 12.17 -13.70 -4.32
C LEU A 145 11.10 -12.98 -3.50
N ILE A 146 9.97 -12.68 -4.13
CA ILE A 146 8.89 -11.89 -3.54
C ILE A 146 8.31 -12.51 -2.28
N ASN A 147 8.13 -13.84 -2.26
CA ASN A 147 7.62 -14.54 -1.09
C ASN A 147 8.56 -14.55 0.13
N LEU A 148 9.80 -14.07 -0.03
CA LEU A 148 10.77 -14.09 1.07
C LEU A 148 10.57 -12.96 2.10
N VAL A 149 9.75 -11.95 1.83
CA VAL A 149 9.24 -11.08 2.90
C VAL A 149 8.42 -11.92 3.88
N SER A 150 7.43 -12.66 3.37
CA SER A 150 6.61 -13.57 4.19
C SER A 150 7.47 -14.61 4.88
N GLY A 151 8.44 -15.19 4.17
CA GLY A 151 9.37 -16.18 4.72
C GLY A 151 10.22 -15.63 5.88
N GLN A 152 10.79 -14.43 5.75
CA GLN A 152 11.59 -13.79 6.80
C GLN A 152 10.76 -13.45 8.05
N VAL A 153 9.55 -12.91 7.85
CA VAL A 153 8.62 -12.60 8.95
C VAL A 153 8.20 -13.90 9.67
N SER A 154 7.84 -14.95 8.92
CA SER A 154 7.48 -16.26 9.45
C SER A 154 8.61 -16.85 10.30
N ILE A 155 9.86 -16.85 9.80
CA ILE A 155 11.03 -17.37 10.52
C ILE A 155 11.28 -16.55 11.78
N LYS A 156 11.29 -15.23 11.68
CA LYS A 156 11.58 -14.33 12.79
C LYS A 156 10.63 -14.49 13.97
N HIS A 157 9.34 -14.61 13.67
CA HIS A 157 8.27 -14.68 14.67
C HIS A 157 7.70 -16.08 14.90
N LYS A 158 8.29 -17.12 14.26
CA LYS A 158 7.84 -18.52 14.34
C LYS A 158 6.39 -18.73 13.93
N LEU A 159 5.94 -18.00 12.91
CA LEU A 159 4.58 -18.09 12.38
C LEU A 159 4.50 -19.27 11.39
N ARG A 160 3.73 -20.29 11.71
CA ARG A 160 3.74 -21.60 11.04
C ARG A 160 2.46 -21.89 10.26
N GLY A 161 1.55 -20.93 10.20
CA GLY A 161 0.33 -20.98 9.39
C GLY A 161 0.60 -20.79 7.90
N PRO A 162 -0.42 -20.49 7.09
CA PRO A 162 -0.27 -20.22 5.66
C PRO A 162 0.81 -19.18 5.41
N ASN A 163 1.74 -19.46 4.47
CA ASN A 163 2.88 -18.60 4.17
C ASN A 163 3.10 -18.52 2.66
N HIS A 164 2.71 -17.40 2.05
CA HIS A 164 2.86 -17.16 0.62
C HIS A 164 2.83 -15.66 0.29
N ALA A 165 2.89 -15.30 -0.99
CA ALA A 165 2.80 -13.94 -1.47
C ALA A 165 1.87 -13.86 -2.68
N VAL A 166 1.27 -12.69 -2.87
CA VAL A 166 0.55 -12.32 -4.08
C VAL A 166 1.34 -11.28 -4.86
N VAL A 167 1.22 -11.28 -6.18
CA VAL A 167 1.88 -10.34 -7.10
C VAL A 167 0.86 -9.87 -8.12
N THR A 168 0.36 -8.67 -7.94
CA THR A 168 -0.68 -8.07 -8.78
C THR A 168 -0.43 -6.58 -9.01
N ALA A 169 0.84 -6.25 -9.31
CA ALA A 169 1.29 -4.89 -9.56
C ALA A 169 0.83 -3.93 -8.45
N CYS A 170 0.18 -2.80 -8.81
CA CYS A 170 -0.25 -1.78 -7.84
C CYS A 170 -1.37 -2.25 -6.89
N SER A 171 -2.03 -3.37 -7.16
CA SER A 171 -3.10 -3.93 -6.32
C SER A 171 -2.61 -4.98 -5.32
N THR A 172 -1.31 -5.29 -5.33
CA THR A 172 -0.71 -6.36 -4.53
C THR A 172 -1.06 -6.28 -3.04
N GLY A 173 -0.85 -5.12 -2.41
CA GLY A 173 -1.10 -4.96 -0.98
C GLY A 173 -2.57 -5.11 -0.58
N ALA A 174 -3.48 -4.60 -1.41
CA ALA A 174 -4.92 -4.76 -1.20
C ALA A 174 -5.37 -6.21 -1.40
N HIS A 175 -4.87 -6.89 -2.43
CA HIS A 175 -5.11 -8.32 -2.63
C HIS A 175 -4.57 -9.16 -1.47
N ALA A 176 -3.35 -8.85 -0.99
CA ALA A 176 -2.77 -9.56 0.15
C ALA A 176 -3.65 -9.48 1.40
N ILE A 177 -4.17 -8.29 1.73
CA ILE A 177 -5.08 -8.09 2.86
C ILE A 177 -6.40 -8.84 2.64
N GLY A 178 -6.99 -8.72 1.46
CA GLY A 178 -8.27 -9.37 1.14
C GLY A 178 -8.18 -10.90 1.12
N ASP A 179 -7.11 -11.44 0.55
CA ASP A 179 -6.90 -12.89 0.49
C ASP A 179 -6.55 -13.46 1.88
N ALA A 180 -5.75 -12.75 2.68
CA ALA A 180 -5.49 -13.11 4.07
C ALA A 180 -6.77 -13.12 4.92
N ALA A 181 -7.65 -12.12 4.73
CA ALA A 181 -8.96 -12.11 5.39
C ALA A 181 -9.80 -13.33 5.00
N ARG A 182 -9.76 -13.76 3.73
CA ARG A 182 -10.43 -14.99 3.29
C ARG A 182 -9.88 -16.24 3.98
N LEU A 183 -8.57 -16.37 4.13
CA LEU A 183 -7.98 -17.51 4.86
C LEU A 183 -8.52 -17.60 6.29
N ILE A 184 -8.65 -16.47 6.99
CA ILE A 184 -9.28 -16.42 8.31
C ILE A 184 -10.78 -16.79 8.22
N MET A 185 -11.51 -16.23 7.26
CA MET A 185 -12.95 -16.52 7.09
C MET A 185 -13.24 -17.99 6.84
N PHE A 186 -12.32 -18.70 6.15
CA PHE A 186 -12.44 -20.13 5.89
C PHE A 186 -11.87 -21.03 7.01
N GLY A 187 -11.15 -20.46 7.97
CA GLY A 187 -10.61 -21.19 9.13
C GLY A 187 -9.23 -21.79 8.90
N ASP A 188 -8.52 -21.38 7.86
CA ASP A 188 -7.12 -21.80 7.59
C ASP A 188 -6.13 -21.14 8.57
N ALA A 189 -6.52 -20.02 9.17
CA ALA A 189 -5.78 -19.29 10.19
C ALA A 189 -6.73 -18.53 11.13
N ASP A 190 -6.27 -18.19 12.33
CA ASP A 190 -6.93 -17.25 13.25
C ASP A 190 -6.33 -15.86 13.15
N VAL A 191 -5.04 -15.78 12.83
CA VAL A 191 -4.31 -14.52 12.68
C VAL A 191 -3.49 -14.55 11.37
N MET A 192 -3.50 -13.44 10.63
CA MET A 192 -2.68 -13.25 9.44
C MET A 192 -1.92 -11.92 9.49
N VAL A 193 -0.63 -11.98 9.29
CA VAL A 193 0.22 -10.80 9.04
C VAL A 193 0.21 -10.54 7.54
N ALA A 194 -0.43 -9.46 7.09
CA ALA A 194 -0.71 -9.26 5.68
C ALA A 194 -0.42 -7.84 5.19
N GLY A 195 -0.02 -7.71 3.94
CA GLY A 195 0.19 -6.41 3.32
C GLY A 195 1.14 -6.44 2.14
N GLY A 196 1.89 -5.37 1.95
CA GLY A 196 2.82 -5.22 0.84
C GLY A 196 4.06 -4.42 1.18
N ALA A 197 5.15 -4.71 0.47
CA ALA A 197 6.42 -4.00 0.58
C ALA A 197 7.04 -3.80 -0.80
N GLU A 198 7.64 -2.63 -1.05
CA GLU A 198 8.22 -2.30 -2.34
C GLU A 198 9.44 -1.37 -2.19
N SER A 199 10.46 -1.59 -3.00
CA SER A 199 11.66 -0.74 -3.09
C SER A 199 12.05 -0.53 -4.56
N PRO A 200 11.23 0.19 -5.35
CA PRO A 200 11.42 0.31 -6.80
C PRO A 200 12.30 1.51 -7.18
N VAL A 201 12.63 2.38 -6.19
CA VAL A 201 13.35 3.65 -6.46
C VAL A 201 14.83 3.36 -6.66
N CYS A 202 15.15 2.91 -7.85
CA CYS A 202 16.50 2.69 -8.35
C CYS A 202 16.57 3.13 -9.82
N ARG A 203 17.78 3.21 -10.38
CA ARG A 203 17.99 3.73 -11.73
C ARG A 203 17.18 2.99 -12.79
N ILE A 204 17.19 1.65 -12.77
CA ILE A 204 16.41 0.86 -13.74
C ILE A 204 14.89 0.98 -13.50
N GLY A 205 14.45 1.15 -12.25
CA GLY A 205 13.05 1.38 -11.92
C GLY A 205 12.54 2.69 -12.54
N LEU A 206 13.24 3.80 -12.31
CA LEU A 206 12.90 5.10 -12.91
C LEU A 206 12.96 5.04 -14.44
N ALA A 207 14.01 4.45 -15.02
CA ALA A 207 14.16 4.33 -16.47
C ALA A 207 13.02 3.51 -17.10
N GLY A 208 12.65 2.38 -16.47
CA GLY A 208 11.60 1.48 -16.96
C GLY A 208 10.22 2.13 -16.96
N PHE A 209 9.82 2.76 -15.86
CA PHE A 209 8.53 3.45 -15.78
C PHE A 209 8.49 4.74 -16.61
N ALA A 210 9.63 5.45 -16.77
CA ALA A 210 9.73 6.56 -17.70
C ALA A 210 9.56 6.11 -19.17
N ALA A 211 10.13 4.96 -19.54
CA ALA A 211 9.94 4.37 -20.87
C ALA A 211 8.46 4.02 -21.16
N CYS A 212 7.70 3.64 -20.11
CA CYS A 212 6.25 3.45 -20.21
C CYS A 212 5.46 4.78 -20.27
N LYS A 213 6.12 5.93 -20.15
CA LYS A 213 5.50 7.26 -20.04
C LYS A 213 4.52 7.37 -18.86
N ALA A 214 4.81 6.68 -17.77
CA ALA A 214 3.95 6.60 -16.61
C ALA A 214 4.34 7.60 -15.50
N LEU A 215 5.59 8.11 -15.51
CA LEU A 215 6.11 9.00 -14.49
C LEU A 215 5.90 10.49 -14.81
N SER A 216 5.73 11.29 -13.75
CA SER A 216 5.82 12.75 -13.84
C SER A 216 7.23 13.16 -14.23
N THR A 217 7.35 14.05 -15.23
CA THR A 217 8.61 14.54 -15.77
C THR A 217 8.67 16.07 -15.86
N GLN A 218 7.55 16.76 -15.73
CA GLN A 218 7.46 18.22 -15.87
C GLN A 218 7.74 18.97 -14.56
N HIS A 219 7.81 18.25 -13.43
CA HIS A 219 7.94 18.84 -12.10
C HIS A 219 9.30 18.54 -11.41
N ASN A 220 10.34 18.18 -12.19
CA ASN A 220 11.66 17.87 -11.62
C ASN A 220 12.24 19.04 -10.80
N ASP A 221 11.96 20.29 -11.19
CA ASP A 221 12.43 21.49 -10.49
C ASP A 221 11.58 21.85 -9.26
N ASN A 222 10.41 21.22 -9.10
CA ASN A 222 9.52 21.42 -7.96
C ASN A 222 8.86 20.09 -7.54
N PRO A 223 9.63 19.17 -6.95
CA PRO A 223 9.19 17.81 -6.65
C PRO A 223 7.89 17.72 -5.85
N GLU A 224 7.70 18.62 -4.89
CA GLU A 224 6.52 18.63 -4.03
C GLU A 224 5.20 18.89 -4.80
N LYS A 225 5.29 19.45 -6.01
CA LYS A 225 4.13 19.75 -6.88
C LYS A 225 3.84 18.64 -7.90
N ALA A 226 4.65 17.60 -7.95
CA ALA A 226 4.58 16.57 -9.01
C ALA A 226 3.39 15.63 -8.88
N SER A 227 3.14 15.07 -7.68
CA SER A 227 1.98 14.21 -7.46
C SER A 227 0.76 15.06 -7.17
N ARG A 228 -0.16 15.12 -8.14
CA ARG A 228 -1.32 16.02 -8.14
C ARG A 228 -2.60 15.36 -8.70
N PRO A 229 -3.13 14.35 -7.99
CA PRO A 229 -4.33 13.64 -8.44
C PRO A 229 -5.50 14.58 -8.72
N TYR A 230 -6.25 14.32 -9.81
CA TYR A 230 -7.39 15.08 -10.30
C TYR A 230 -7.10 16.51 -10.77
N ASP A 231 -5.86 16.97 -10.65
CA ASP A 231 -5.45 18.29 -11.12
C ASP A 231 -5.18 18.28 -12.63
N ARG A 232 -5.46 19.41 -13.29
CA ARG A 232 -5.30 19.58 -14.74
C ARG A 232 -3.85 19.41 -15.21
N ASP A 233 -2.90 19.83 -14.37
CA ASP A 233 -1.48 19.84 -14.70
C ASP A 233 -0.76 18.54 -14.30
N ARG A 234 -1.51 17.46 -14.00
CA ARG A 234 -0.93 16.14 -13.73
C ARG A 234 -0.33 15.55 -15.00
N ASP A 235 0.84 14.94 -14.88
CA ASP A 235 1.59 14.41 -16.02
C ASP A 235 2.16 13.00 -15.80
N GLY A 236 1.75 12.32 -14.73
CA GLY A 236 2.20 10.98 -14.36
C GLY A 236 2.36 10.80 -12.86
N PHE A 237 2.61 9.58 -12.42
CA PHE A 237 2.82 9.33 -11.01
C PHE A 237 4.25 9.65 -10.55
N VAL A 238 4.42 9.95 -9.28
CA VAL A 238 5.73 9.99 -8.61
C VAL A 238 5.97 8.64 -7.94
N MET A 239 7.09 8.00 -8.27
CA MET A 239 7.45 6.71 -7.69
C MET A 239 7.71 6.83 -6.19
N GLY A 240 7.17 5.91 -5.39
CA GLY A 240 7.41 5.81 -3.95
C GLY A 240 7.89 4.42 -3.55
N GLU A 241 8.39 4.31 -2.33
CA GLU A 241 8.84 3.06 -1.72
C GLU A 241 8.37 2.94 -0.28
N GLY A 242 8.30 1.73 0.25
CA GLY A 242 7.91 1.48 1.63
C GLY A 242 7.22 0.15 1.86
N ALA A 243 6.54 0.04 3.00
CA ALA A 243 5.75 -1.11 3.37
C ALA A 243 4.56 -0.71 4.24
N GLY A 244 3.45 -1.42 4.07
CA GLY A 244 2.29 -1.37 4.96
C GLY A 244 1.88 -2.79 5.34
N ILE A 245 1.79 -3.05 6.63
CA ILE A 245 1.42 -4.37 7.17
C ILE A 245 0.32 -4.19 8.20
N VAL A 246 -0.68 -5.05 8.11
CA VAL A 246 -1.75 -5.18 9.11
C VAL A 246 -1.71 -6.57 9.74
N VAL A 247 -2.10 -6.64 11.00
CA VAL A 247 -2.47 -7.90 11.64
C VAL A 247 -3.98 -8.03 11.53
N LEU A 248 -4.40 -9.04 10.79
CA LEU A 248 -5.79 -9.47 10.66
C LEU A 248 -6.06 -10.59 11.66
N GLU A 249 -7.21 -10.56 12.30
CA GLU A 249 -7.53 -11.50 13.34
C GLU A 249 -9.01 -11.88 13.30
N GLU A 250 -9.31 -13.13 13.62
CA GLU A 250 -10.68 -13.58 13.80
C GLU A 250 -11.29 -12.84 15.00
N LEU A 251 -12.52 -12.37 14.84
CA LEU A 251 -13.16 -11.47 15.81
C LEU A 251 -13.25 -12.07 17.21
N GLU A 252 -13.72 -13.31 17.36
CA GLU A 252 -13.91 -13.92 18.68
C GLU A 252 -12.56 -14.26 19.33
N HIS A 253 -11.54 -14.59 18.51
CA HIS A 253 -10.16 -14.72 18.97
C HIS A 253 -9.62 -13.39 19.50
N ALA A 254 -9.82 -12.29 18.75
CA ALA A 254 -9.41 -10.95 19.17
C ALA A 254 -10.07 -10.52 20.48
N LYS A 255 -11.38 -10.76 20.61
CA LYS A 255 -12.15 -10.46 21.83
C LYS A 255 -11.69 -11.29 23.03
N ALA A 256 -11.45 -12.59 22.83
CA ALA A 256 -11.04 -13.50 23.90
C ALA A 256 -9.72 -13.07 24.56
N ARG A 257 -8.78 -12.50 23.79
CA ARG A 257 -7.52 -11.97 24.32
C ARG A 257 -7.56 -10.46 24.68
N GLY A 258 -8.70 -9.80 24.51
CA GLY A 258 -8.84 -8.37 24.78
C GLY A 258 -8.06 -7.47 23.83
N ALA A 259 -7.91 -7.87 22.57
CA ALA A 259 -7.19 -7.10 21.56
C ALA A 259 -7.84 -5.75 21.29
N LYS A 260 -7.02 -4.74 21.01
CA LYS A 260 -7.49 -3.50 20.39
C LYS A 260 -7.98 -3.81 18.97
N ILE A 261 -9.16 -3.33 18.62
CA ILE A 261 -9.73 -3.49 17.28
C ILE A 261 -9.82 -2.11 16.63
N TYR A 262 -9.18 -1.95 15.49
CA TYR A 262 -9.21 -0.71 14.71
C TYR A 262 -10.45 -0.60 13.82
N ALA A 263 -10.70 -1.65 13.05
CA ALA A 263 -11.80 -1.74 12.10
C ALA A 263 -12.07 -3.21 11.75
N GLU A 264 -13.20 -3.48 11.11
CA GLU A 264 -13.54 -4.77 10.54
C GLU A 264 -13.37 -4.75 9.02
N VAL A 265 -12.79 -5.79 8.44
CA VAL A 265 -12.72 -6.03 7.00
C VAL A 265 -14.00 -6.71 6.57
N VAL A 266 -14.98 -5.94 6.13
CA VAL A 266 -16.33 -6.44 5.84
C VAL A 266 -16.56 -6.79 4.36
N GLY A 267 -15.73 -6.24 3.47
CA GLY A 267 -15.87 -6.50 2.04
C GLY A 267 -14.54 -6.52 1.29
N TYR A 268 -14.48 -7.36 0.30
CA TYR A 268 -13.34 -7.47 -0.62
C TYR A 268 -13.84 -7.79 -2.02
N GLY A 269 -13.62 -6.88 -2.96
CA GLY A 269 -13.97 -7.02 -4.37
C GLY A 269 -12.73 -7.24 -5.23
N LEU A 270 -12.90 -8.00 -6.29
CA LEU A 270 -11.88 -8.26 -7.31
C LEU A 270 -12.51 -8.20 -8.69
N SER A 271 -11.77 -7.69 -9.65
CA SER A 271 -12.13 -7.77 -11.07
C SER A 271 -10.89 -7.74 -11.96
N GLY A 272 -11.05 -8.11 -13.21
CA GLY A 272 -10.07 -7.89 -14.26
C GLY A 272 -10.68 -7.04 -15.37
N ASP A 273 -9.93 -6.07 -15.93
CA ASP A 273 -10.42 -5.20 -17.01
C ASP A 273 -10.45 -5.92 -18.35
N ALA A 274 -9.53 -6.87 -18.57
CA ALA A 274 -9.34 -7.58 -19.86
C ALA A 274 -9.26 -6.62 -21.05
N PHE A 275 -8.59 -5.48 -20.88
CA PHE A 275 -8.54 -4.40 -21.88
C PHE A 275 -7.12 -4.14 -22.37
N HIS A 276 -6.22 -3.65 -21.52
CA HIS A 276 -4.84 -3.29 -21.90
C HIS A 276 -3.86 -3.56 -20.73
N ILE A 277 -2.57 -3.78 -21.04
CA ILE A 277 -1.57 -4.14 -20.04
C ILE A 277 -1.22 -3.01 -19.06
N THR A 278 -1.39 -1.74 -19.45
CA THR A 278 -1.02 -0.57 -18.63
C THR A 278 -2.12 0.48 -18.48
N ALA A 279 -3.23 0.35 -19.18
CA ALA A 279 -4.32 1.32 -19.14
C ALA A 279 -5.63 0.64 -18.70
N PRO A 280 -6.46 1.30 -17.85
CA PRO A 280 -7.81 0.85 -17.56
C PRO A 280 -8.70 1.03 -18.80
N SER A 281 -9.86 0.37 -18.84
CA SER A 281 -10.89 0.67 -19.82
C SER A 281 -11.40 2.10 -19.66
N GLU A 282 -11.68 2.78 -20.76
CA GLU A 282 -12.09 4.21 -20.75
C GLU A 282 -13.36 4.47 -19.95
N ASP A 283 -14.25 3.49 -19.86
CA ASP A 283 -15.47 3.57 -19.08
C ASP A 283 -15.31 3.21 -17.60
N GLY A 284 -14.13 2.71 -17.18
CA GLY A 284 -13.86 2.30 -15.80
C GLY A 284 -14.77 1.18 -15.27
N GLU A 285 -15.33 0.36 -16.17
CA GLU A 285 -16.29 -0.71 -15.80
C GLU A 285 -15.66 -1.72 -14.82
N GLY A 286 -14.41 -2.11 -15.05
CA GLY A 286 -13.70 -3.03 -14.17
C GLY A 286 -13.57 -2.51 -12.74
N ALA A 287 -13.20 -1.23 -12.57
CA ALA A 287 -13.15 -0.58 -11.27
C ALA A 287 -14.53 -0.52 -10.59
N GLN A 288 -15.56 -0.14 -11.34
CA GLN A 288 -16.94 -0.09 -10.82
C GLN A 288 -17.42 -1.48 -10.37
N ARG A 289 -17.17 -2.51 -11.17
CA ARG A 289 -17.53 -3.90 -10.84
C ARG A 289 -16.80 -4.40 -9.61
N CYS A 290 -15.53 -4.05 -9.46
CA CYS A 290 -14.72 -4.36 -8.29
C CYS A 290 -15.32 -3.77 -7.00
N MET A 291 -15.60 -2.47 -6.99
CA MET A 291 -16.22 -1.76 -5.88
C MET A 291 -17.63 -2.30 -5.56
N THR A 292 -18.45 -2.54 -6.59
CA THR A 292 -19.79 -3.14 -6.44
C THR A 292 -19.73 -4.49 -5.76
N MET A 293 -18.76 -5.34 -6.14
CA MET A 293 -18.58 -6.65 -5.52
C MET A 293 -18.13 -6.56 -4.08
N ALA A 294 -17.25 -5.60 -3.75
CA ALA A 294 -16.80 -5.36 -2.38
C ALA A 294 -17.99 -4.99 -1.47
N LEU A 295 -18.82 -4.03 -1.89
CA LEU A 295 -20.02 -3.62 -1.17
C LEU A 295 -21.05 -4.75 -1.03
N LYS A 296 -21.28 -5.50 -2.11
CA LYS A 296 -22.20 -6.66 -2.07
C LYS A 296 -21.77 -7.69 -1.02
N ARG A 297 -20.47 -7.98 -0.91
CA ARG A 297 -19.94 -8.90 0.10
C ARG A 297 -20.02 -8.34 1.51
N ALA A 298 -19.89 -7.03 1.65
CA ALA A 298 -20.09 -6.32 2.91
C ALA A 298 -21.56 -6.26 3.36
N GLY A 299 -22.51 -6.53 2.47
CA GLY A 299 -23.93 -6.31 2.72
C GLY A 299 -24.30 -4.84 2.84
N LEU A 300 -23.52 -3.96 2.21
CA LEU A 300 -23.66 -2.51 2.26
C LEU A 300 -24.13 -1.95 0.91
N SER A 301 -24.78 -0.79 0.96
CA SER A 301 -25.14 0.01 -0.20
C SER A 301 -24.08 1.09 -0.47
N PRO A 302 -24.00 1.63 -1.70
CA PRO A 302 -23.10 2.75 -1.98
C PRO A 302 -23.32 4.00 -1.10
N SER A 303 -24.53 4.19 -0.59
CA SER A 303 -24.86 5.31 0.31
C SER A 303 -24.35 5.16 1.74
N ASP A 304 -23.83 3.97 2.09
CA ASP A 304 -23.23 3.72 3.40
C ASP A 304 -21.75 4.14 3.44
N ILE A 305 -21.15 4.48 2.30
CA ILE A 305 -19.75 4.91 2.20
C ILE A 305 -19.62 6.35 2.72
N ASP A 306 -18.72 6.57 3.68
CA ASP A 306 -18.35 7.89 4.16
C ASP A 306 -17.07 8.41 3.50
N TYR A 307 -16.10 7.53 3.29
CA TYR A 307 -14.78 7.88 2.77
C TYR A 307 -14.28 6.86 1.73
N ILE A 308 -13.64 7.37 0.68
CA ILE A 308 -12.91 6.57 -0.31
C ILE A 308 -11.44 6.99 -0.31
N ASN A 309 -10.54 6.05 0.02
CA ASN A 309 -9.13 6.21 -0.30
C ASN A 309 -8.95 5.75 -1.75
N ALA A 310 -8.70 6.72 -2.62
CA ALA A 310 -8.64 6.51 -4.05
C ALA A 310 -7.34 5.84 -4.49
N HIS A 311 -7.38 5.13 -5.59
CA HIS A 311 -6.16 4.75 -6.28
C HIS A 311 -5.40 5.98 -6.78
N GLY A 312 -6.07 6.92 -7.44
CA GLY A 312 -5.65 8.31 -7.73
C GLY A 312 -4.15 8.53 -7.88
N THR A 313 -3.57 8.11 -9.00
CA THR A 313 -2.10 8.05 -9.18
C THR A 313 -1.47 9.33 -9.75
N SER A 314 -2.25 10.38 -9.97
CA SER A 314 -1.81 11.59 -10.70
C SER A 314 -1.56 11.32 -12.20
N THR A 315 -2.39 10.45 -12.78
CA THR A 315 -2.36 10.07 -14.20
C THR A 315 -3.70 10.33 -14.86
N MET A 316 -3.79 10.03 -16.17
CA MET A 316 -5.07 10.08 -16.90
C MET A 316 -6.13 9.14 -16.32
N ALA A 317 -5.74 8.11 -15.57
CA ALA A 317 -6.66 7.15 -14.95
C ALA A 317 -7.50 7.76 -13.82
N ASP A 318 -7.08 8.88 -13.23
CA ASP A 318 -7.77 9.52 -12.11
C ASP A 318 -9.22 9.88 -12.43
N THR A 319 -9.46 10.44 -13.62
CA THR A 319 -10.82 10.80 -14.10
C THR A 319 -11.66 9.57 -14.40
N ILE A 320 -11.05 8.48 -14.86
CA ILE A 320 -11.74 7.20 -15.10
C ILE A 320 -12.20 6.58 -13.78
N GLU A 321 -11.34 6.57 -12.76
CA GLU A 321 -11.70 6.11 -11.42
C GLU A 321 -12.82 6.94 -10.82
N LEU A 322 -12.70 8.28 -10.86
CA LEU A 322 -13.73 9.18 -10.35
C LEU A 322 -15.07 8.93 -11.02
N GLY A 323 -15.11 8.80 -12.36
CA GLY A 323 -16.33 8.48 -13.10
C GLY A 323 -16.93 7.12 -12.72
N ALA A 324 -16.10 6.12 -12.43
CA ALA A 324 -16.57 4.82 -11.94
C ALA A 324 -17.19 4.94 -10.53
N VAL A 325 -16.56 5.74 -9.64
CA VAL A 325 -17.11 6.04 -8.32
C VAL A 325 -18.43 6.79 -8.42
N GLU A 326 -18.54 7.83 -9.24
CA GLU A 326 -19.77 8.60 -9.43
C GLU A 326 -20.94 7.74 -9.91
N ARG A 327 -20.68 6.85 -10.87
CA ARG A 327 -21.71 5.90 -11.31
C ARG A 327 -22.14 4.92 -10.22
N LEU A 328 -21.19 4.51 -9.38
CA LEU A 328 -21.47 3.61 -8.25
C LEU A 328 -22.34 4.28 -7.20
N VAL A 329 -21.97 5.50 -6.79
CA VAL A 329 -22.57 6.17 -5.63
C VAL A 329 -23.80 7.00 -5.99
N GLY A 330 -23.94 7.42 -7.24
CA GLY A 330 -25.11 8.18 -7.75
C GLY A 330 -25.44 9.38 -6.87
N ASN A 331 -26.68 9.45 -6.38
CA ASN A 331 -27.16 10.57 -5.56
C ASN A 331 -26.46 10.70 -4.19
N ALA A 332 -25.69 9.73 -3.76
CA ALA A 332 -24.91 9.79 -2.51
C ALA A 332 -23.59 10.58 -2.66
N ALA A 333 -23.18 10.93 -3.87
CA ALA A 333 -21.90 11.57 -4.17
C ALA A 333 -21.59 12.78 -3.27
N SER A 334 -22.55 13.68 -3.04
CA SER A 334 -22.36 14.88 -2.21
C SER A 334 -22.14 14.59 -0.71
N LYS A 335 -22.32 13.34 -0.28
CA LYS A 335 -22.11 12.91 1.11
C LYS A 335 -20.78 12.21 1.34
N ILE A 336 -20.01 11.99 0.30
CA ILE A 336 -18.78 11.20 0.33
C ILE A 336 -17.57 12.11 0.20
N SER A 337 -16.53 11.85 1.01
CA SER A 337 -15.19 12.36 0.77
C SER A 337 -14.35 11.30 0.08
N MET A 338 -13.54 11.71 -0.91
CA MET A 338 -12.60 10.87 -1.63
C MET A 338 -11.27 11.60 -1.74
N SER A 339 -10.18 10.98 -1.32
CA SER A 339 -8.86 11.61 -1.45
C SER A 339 -7.80 10.61 -1.92
N SER A 340 -6.76 11.14 -2.58
CA SER A 340 -5.58 10.36 -2.91
C SER A 340 -4.40 10.76 -2.04
N THR A 341 -4.00 9.85 -1.16
CA THR A 341 -2.83 9.99 -0.30
C THR A 341 -1.52 9.88 -1.07
N LYS A 342 -1.57 9.40 -2.32
CA LYS A 342 -0.41 9.42 -3.23
C LYS A 342 0.07 10.83 -3.55
N SER A 343 -0.76 11.84 -3.37
CA SER A 343 -0.35 13.25 -3.46
C SER A 343 0.75 13.62 -2.46
N ALA A 344 0.83 12.90 -1.33
CA ALA A 344 1.80 13.13 -0.26
C ALA A 344 2.98 12.14 -0.29
N ILE A 345 2.73 10.88 -0.61
CA ILE A 345 3.71 9.79 -0.49
C ILE A 345 4.16 9.20 -1.84
N GLY A 346 3.60 9.67 -2.96
CA GLY A 346 3.81 9.03 -4.25
C GLY A 346 3.11 7.67 -4.35
N HIS A 347 3.44 6.94 -5.40
CA HIS A 347 2.87 5.62 -5.67
C HIS A 347 3.86 4.53 -5.24
N LEU A 348 3.52 3.82 -4.15
CA LEU A 348 4.37 2.76 -3.57
C LEU A 348 4.18 1.40 -4.28
N LEU A 349 3.61 1.37 -5.48
CA LEU A 349 3.38 0.18 -6.30
C LEU A 349 2.74 -0.97 -5.50
N GLY A 350 3.44 -2.09 -5.31
CA GLY A 350 2.91 -3.24 -4.58
C GLY A 350 2.60 -2.99 -3.10
N ALA A 351 3.23 -2.02 -2.47
CA ALA A 351 2.93 -1.61 -1.10
C ALA A 351 1.74 -0.65 -0.99
N ALA A 352 1.35 0.03 -2.08
CA ALA A 352 0.39 1.12 -2.07
C ALA A 352 -0.94 0.74 -1.41
N GLY A 353 -1.58 -0.33 -1.87
CA GLY A 353 -2.89 -0.74 -1.37
C GLY A 353 -2.91 -1.11 0.12
N ALA A 354 -1.77 -1.59 0.66
CA ALA A 354 -1.67 -1.91 2.07
C ALA A 354 -1.50 -0.65 2.94
N VAL A 355 -0.65 0.28 2.52
CA VAL A 355 -0.49 1.59 3.18
C VAL A 355 -1.80 2.36 3.17
N GLU A 356 -2.52 2.35 2.06
CA GLU A 356 -3.81 3.02 1.89
C GLU A 356 -4.93 2.37 2.71
N ALA A 357 -4.93 1.04 2.86
CA ALA A 357 -5.83 0.35 3.78
C ALA A 357 -5.58 0.76 5.25
N ILE A 358 -4.32 0.98 5.64
CA ILE A 358 -3.98 1.51 6.96
C ILE A 358 -4.51 2.96 7.10
N PHE A 359 -4.33 3.83 6.10
CA PHE A 359 -4.87 5.19 6.15
C PHE A 359 -6.40 5.21 6.23
N ALA A 360 -7.08 4.34 5.50
CA ALA A 360 -8.54 4.19 5.61
C ALA A 360 -8.97 3.71 7.01
N THR A 361 -8.21 2.79 7.60
CA THR A 361 -8.40 2.33 8.99
C THR A 361 -8.24 3.47 10.00
N LEU A 362 -7.20 4.31 9.83
CA LEU A 362 -6.95 5.46 10.70
C LEU A 362 -7.98 6.57 10.50
N ALA A 363 -8.50 6.74 9.29
CA ALA A 363 -9.61 7.67 9.05
C ALA A 363 -10.88 7.27 9.82
N ILE A 364 -11.17 5.96 9.91
CA ILE A 364 -12.24 5.43 10.75
C ILE A 364 -11.97 5.68 12.23
N ARG A 365 -10.74 5.42 12.70
CA ARG A 365 -10.35 5.61 14.11
C ARG A 365 -10.53 7.04 14.55
N ASP A 366 -10.04 7.99 13.76
CA ASP A 366 -9.89 9.40 14.19
C ASP A 366 -11.01 10.31 13.69
N ASN A 367 -11.91 9.82 12.82
CA ASN A 367 -12.93 10.66 12.17
C ASN A 367 -12.34 11.85 11.41
N ILE A 368 -11.22 11.60 10.69
CA ILE A 368 -10.52 12.59 9.87
C ILE A 368 -10.15 11.95 8.54
N VAL A 369 -10.45 12.62 7.44
CA VAL A 369 -10.01 12.18 6.11
C VAL A 369 -8.78 12.97 5.67
N PRO A 370 -7.74 12.28 5.15
CA PRO A 370 -6.50 12.93 4.70
C PRO A 370 -6.71 13.71 3.42
N PRO A 371 -5.85 14.72 3.15
CA PRO A 371 -6.01 15.59 1.99
C PRO A 371 -5.56 14.95 0.68
N THR A 372 -6.08 15.49 -0.43
CA THR A 372 -5.44 15.44 -1.75
C THR A 372 -4.61 16.70 -1.91
N LEU A 373 -3.28 16.59 -1.82
CA LEU A 373 -2.37 17.71 -2.02
C LEU A 373 -2.31 18.10 -3.51
N ASN A 374 -1.91 19.35 -3.77
CA ASN A 374 -1.69 19.88 -5.12
C ASN A 374 -2.91 19.88 -6.06
N LEU A 375 -4.10 19.77 -5.52
CA LEU A 375 -5.34 19.93 -6.28
C LEU A 375 -5.68 21.42 -6.39
N ASP A 376 -4.89 22.14 -7.17
CA ASP A 376 -4.99 23.59 -7.35
C ASP A 376 -5.97 23.97 -8.45
N ASN A 377 -5.99 23.19 -9.55
CA ASN A 377 -6.83 23.37 -10.74
C ASN A 377 -7.55 22.06 -11.09
N PRO A 378 -8.68 21.73 -10.45
CA PRO A 378 -9.39 20.49 -10.74
C PRO A 378 -9.74 20.35 -12.23
N ASP A 379 -9.48 19.17 -12.81
CA ASP A 379 -9.82 18.81 -14.18
C ASP A 379 -11.14 18.03 -14.25
N VAL A 380 -11.94 18.12 -13.20
CA VAL A 380 -13.19 17.38 -13.04
C VAL A 380 -14.27 18.25 -12.42
N GLU A 381 -15.51 18.04 -12.87
CA GLU A 381 -16.69 18.58 -12.21
C GLU A 381 -17.35 17.44 -11.43
N THR A 382 -17.36 17.53 -10.11
CA THR A 382 -17.92 16.50 -9.23
C THR A 382 -18.56 17.11 -7.99
N THR A 383 -19.54 16.42 -7.43
CA THR A 383 -20.10 16.74 -6.10
C THR A 383 -19.45 15.97 -4.98
N ILE A 384 -18.58 15.00 -5.29
CA ILE A 384 -17.73 14.30 -4.29
C ILE A 384 -16.71 15.29 -3.74
N ASP A 385 -16.56 15.31 -2.42
CA ASP A 385 -15.53 16.12 -1.79
C ASP A 385 -14.15 15.45 -1.96
N LEU A 386 -13.31 15.98 -2.86
CA LEU A 386 -11.96 15.47 -3.13
C LEU A 386 -10.91 15.89 -2.07
N VAL A 387 -11.35 16.54 -0.99
CA VAL A 387 -10.52 16.95 0.16
C VAL A 387 -9.25 17.73 -0.25
N PRO A 388 -9.37 18.83 -1.00
CA PRO A 388 -8.19 19.54 -1.48
C PRO A 388 -7.38 20.15 -0.33
N HIS A 389 -6.05 20.03 -0.40
CA HIS A 389 -4.99 20.69 0.40
C HIS A 389 -4.97 20.35 1.89
N THR A 390 -6.09 20.29 2.59
CA THR A 390 -6.15 20.14 4.05
C THR A 390 -7.03 19.00 4.49
N ALA A 391 -6.57 18.24 5.48
CA ALA A 391 -7.35 17.18 6.11
C ALA A 391 -8.68 17.72 6.66
N ARG A 392 -9.71 16.89 6.66
CA ARG A 392 -11.06 17.30 7.03
C ARG A 392 -11.66 16.37 8.09
N LYS A 393 -12.20 16.96 9.14
CA LYS A 393 -13.00 16.21 10.12
C LYS A 393 -14.26 15.68 9.44
N ARG A 394 -14.53 14.41 9.64
CA ARG A 394 -15.68 13.72 9.09
C ARG A 394 -15.94 12.43 9.86
N ASP A 395 -17.18 12.19 10.23
CA ASP A 395 -17.55 10.90 10.80
C ASP A 395 -17.34 9.82 9.71
N VAL A 396 -16.48 8.86 9.97
CA VAL A 396 -16.16 7.76 9.06
C VAL A 396 -16.51 6.44 9.74
N ASN A 397 -17.59 5.82 9.30
CA ASN A 397 -18.01 4.50 9.75
C ASN A 397 -17.67 3.42 8.71
N VAL A 398 -17.73 3.79 7.42
CA VAL A 398 -17.40 2.91 6.31
C VAL A 398 -16.41 3.60 5.38
N ALA A 399 -15.27 2.98 5.21
CA ALA A 399 -14.24 3.40 4.25
C ALA A 399 -14.04 2.35 3.15
N LEU A 400 -13.92 2.82 1.92
CA LEU A 400 -13.54 2.01 0.75
C LEU A 400 -12.10 2.36 0.36
N SER A 401 -11.25 1.36 0.15
CA SER A 401 -9.89 1.56 -0.36
C SER A 401 -9.74 0.88 -1.72
N ASN A 402 -9.35 1.63 -2.74
CA ASN A 402 -9.23 1.17 -4.12
C ASN A 402 -7.77 0.99 -4.54
N SER A 403 -7.52 -0.07 -5.30
CA SER A 403 -6.24 -0.33 -5.94
C SER A 403 -6.48 -0.91 -7.32
N PHE A 404 -5.98 -0.25 -8.36
CA PHE A 404 -6.13 -0.65 -9.75
C PHE A 404 -4.75 -0.77 -10.39
N GLY A 405 -4.37 -1.99 -10.79
CA GLY A 405 -3.00 -2.31 -11.18
C GLY A 405 -2.83 -2.54 -12.67
N PHE A 406 -1.60 -2.36 -13.14
CA PHE A 406 -1.19 -2.80 -14.47
C PHE A 406 -1.56 -4.27 -14.67
N GLY A 407 -1.99 -4.62 -15.89
CA GLY A 407 -2.61 -5.90 -16.20
C GLY A 407 -4.13 -5.90 -16.00
N GLY A 408 -4.72 -4.75 -15.63
CA GLY A 408 -6.15 -4.61 -15.37
C GLY A 408 -6.60 -5.38 -14.13
N THR A 409 -5.74 -5.51 -13.13
CA THR A 409 -6.05 -6.22 -11.88
C THR A 409 -6.55 -5.25 -10.83
N ASN A 410 -7.78 -5.41 -10.38
CA ASN A 410 -8.49 -4.49 -9.50
C ASN A 410 -8.80 -5.12 -8.16
N ALA A 411 -8.59 -4.35 -7.09
CA ALA A 411 -8.96 -4.71 -5.72
C ALA A 411 -9.66 -3.52 -5.03
N SER A 412 -10.73 -3.81 -4.29
CA SER A 412 -11.39 -2.85 -3.40
C SER A 412 -11.64 -3.50 -2.06
N LEU A 413 -11.20 -2.85 -0.98
CA LEU A 413 -11.44 -3.26 0.40
C LEU A 413 -12.51 -2.37 1.03
N VAL A 414 -13.46 -2.95 1.74
CA VAL A 414 -14.42 -2.22 2.56
C VAL A 414 -14.09 -2.47 4.02
N LEU A 415 -13.76 -1.39 4.70
CA LEU A 415 -13.46 -1.34 6.13
C LEU A 415 -14.62 -0.67 6.85
N LYS A 416 -15.01 -1.23 7.97
CA LYS A 416 -16.11 -0.69 8.77
C LYS A 416 -15.68 -0.51 10.23
N ARG A 417 -16.16 0.56 10.86
CA ARG A 417 -16.03 0.76 12.30
C ARG A 417 -16.54 -0.46 13.04
N TYR A 418 -15.75 -0.93 13.96
CA TYR A 418 -16.19 -1.99 14.86
C TYR A 418 -16.95 -1.36 16.02
N ASP A 419 -18.19 -1.79 16.20
CA ASP A 419 -19.03 -1.45 17.35
C ASP A 419 -19.00 -2.66 18.29
N ALA A 420 -18.50 -2.44 19.53
CA ALA A 420 -18.28 -3.46 20.54
C ALA A 420 -19.60 -4.03 21.11
#